data_e258f4a5c473d69cd1f0c77e2638332f
#
_entry.id   e258f4a5c473d69cd1f0c77e2638332f
#
_cell.length_a   1.000
_cell.length_b   1.000
_cell.length_c   1.000
_cell.angle_alpha   90.00
_cell.angle_beta   90.00
_cell.angle_gamma   90.00
#
_symmetry.space_group_name_H-M   'P 1'
#
loop_
_entity.id
_entity.type
_entity.pdbx_description
1 polymer ?
#
loop_
_entity_poly.entity_id
_entity_poly.type
_entity_poly.pdbx_seq_one_letter_code
_entity_poly.pdbx_strand_id
1 'polypeptide(L)'
;NYFAETEQATFHPGVLPPGINVTADPLLQGRLFSYSDTQLNRLGGPNHGQLPINRPRTEVNDNQRDGRAQQAIHTGKTAYTPNSLEANNPLPAPEQFTRLDDDKGALVDPEVTIAKSTQTRRKPVSFEDHFSQPALFYRSLTETEQQHVISAYTFELSKCYEEPIRQRAVDVLARVDRGLADAVATGLGLEVSQYVPAEVGKVETSPALSQLGKTYPVDGRKVAILV
;
A
#
# COMPACT_ATOMS: atom_id res chain seq x y z
N ASN A 1 -35.17 -1.17 27.29
CA ASN A 1 -34.25 -2.09 26.60
C ASN A 1 -33.82 -1.46 25.28
N TYR A 2 -32.56 -1.03 25.22
CA TYR A 2 -31.98 -0.35 24.08
C TYR A 2 -30.97 -1.24 23.36
N PHE A 3 -31.32 -2.52 23.14
CA PHE A 3 -30.40 -3.49 22.53
C PHE A 3 -29.96 -3.08 21.11
N ALA A 4 -30.91 -2.63 20.30
CA ALA A 4 -30.60 -2.27 18.92
C ALA A 4 -29.62 -1.09 18.82
N GLU A 5 -29.80 -0.09 19.66
CA GLU A 5 -28.91 1.07 19.74
C GLU A 5 -27.55 0.69 20.33
N THR A 6 -27.56 -0.14 21.38
CA THR A 6 -26.33 -0.56 22.05
C THR A 6 -25.47 -1.44 21.14
N GLU A 7 -26.09 -2.30 20.33
CA GLU A 7 -25.36 -3.16 19.38
C GLU A 7 -24.66 -2.36 18.27
N GLN A 8 -25.09 -1.15 18.00
CA GLN A 8 -24.42 -0.27 17.04
C GLN A 8 -23.19 0.43 17.63
N ALA A 9 -23.10 0.53 18.96
CA ALA A 9 -21.94 1.14 19.59
C ALA A 9 -20.70 0.27 19.39
N THR A 10 -19.61 0.89 18.93
CA THR A 10 -18.36 0.20 18.68
C THR A 10 -17.15 0.92 19.22
N PHE A 11 -16.12 0.16 19.43
CA PHE A 11 -14.83 0.63 19.89
C PHE A 11 -13.74 -0.18 19.19
N HIS A 12 -12.64 0.47 18.79
CA HIS A 12 -11.50 -0.20 18.22
C HIS A 12 -10.23 0.18 19.00
N PRO A 13 -9.58 -0.79 19.67
CA PRO A 13 -8.42 -0.50 20.52
C PRO A 13 -7.17 -0.08 19.76
N GLY A 14 -7.13 -0.28 18.43
CA GLY A 14 -6.04 0.17 17.57
C GLY A 14 -6.15 1.62 17.10
N VAL A 15 -7.28 2.30 17.36
CA VAL A 15 -7.43 3.73 17.03
C VAL A 15 -6.88 4.55 18.20
N LEU A 16 -5.62 4.92 18.08
CA LEU A 16 -4.86 5.62 19.12
C LEU A 16 -4.40 6.99 18.63
N PRO A 17 -4.39 8.01 19.49
CA PRO A 17 -3.75 9.27 19.17
C PRO A 17 -2.23 9.10 19.06
N PRO A 18 -1.55 9.98 18.31
CA PRO A 18 -0.10 9.98 18.25
C PRO A 18 0.54 10.07 19.66
N GLY A 19 1.62 9.34 19.87
CA GLY A 19 2.35 9.30 21.15
C GLY A 19 1.81 8.29 22.17
N ILE A 20 0.72 7.59 21.86
CA ILE A 20 0.23 6.45 22.64
C ILE A 20 0.41 5.18 21.82
N ASN A 21 0.91 4.13 22.45
CA ASN A 21 1.07 2.83 21.83
C ASN A 21 0.45 1.73 22.71
N VAL A 22 0.18 0.59 22.09
CA VAL A 22 -0.35 -0.59 22.77
C VAL A 22 0.76 -1.34 23.51
N THR A 23 0.41 -1.98 24.62
CA THR A 23 1.34 -2.83 25.34
C THR A 23 1.55 -4.17 24.63
N ALA A 24 2.59 -4.89 25.00
CA ALA A 24 2.87 -6.24 24.49
C ALA A 24 2.01 -7.34 25.15
N ASP A 25 1.00 -6.96 25.91
CA ASP A 25 0.06 -7.93 26.50
C ASP A 25 -0.56 -8.80 25.40
N PRO A 26 -0.45 -10.14 25.48
CA PRO A 26 -0.95 -11.02 24.42
C PRO A 26 -2.45 -10.91 24.18
N LEU A 27 -3.22 -10.63 25.21
CA LEU A 27 -4.66 -10.45 25.10
C LEU A 27 -5.00 -9.17 24.33
N LEU A 28 -4.33 -8.06 24.63
CA LEU A 28 -4.50 -6.82 23.92
C LEU A 28 -4.07 -6.94 22.45
N GLN A 29 -2.95 -7.59 22.18
CA GLN A 29 -2.49 -7.84 20.81
C GLN A 29 -3.50 -8.65 20.00
N GLY A 30 -4.12 -9.67 20.61
CA GLY A 30 -5.20 -10.43 19.99
C GLY A 30 -6.46 -9.60 19.76
N ARG A 31 -6.78 -8.68 20.67
CA ARG A 31 -7.94 -7.78 20.54
C ARG A 31 -7.80 -6.77 19.41
N LEU A 32 -6.60 -6.32 19.07
CA LEU A 32 -6.37 -5.44 17.92
C LEU A 32 -6.94 -6.04 16.62
N PHE A 33 -6.81 -7.34 16.45
CA PHE A 33 -7.37 -8.05 15.30
C PHE A 33 -8.86 -8.39 15.51
N SER A 34 -9.22 -8.98 16.66
CA SER A 34 -10.56 -9.52 16.87
C SER A 34 -11.67 -8.46 16.91
N TYR A 35 -11.35 -7.25 17.33
CA TYR A 35 -12.32 -6.15 17.28
C TYR A 35 -12.67 -5.74 15.85
N SER A 36 -11.71 -5.70 14.93
CA SER A 36 -12.02 -5.45 13.52
C SER A 36 -12.90 -6.54 12.93
N ASP A 37 -12.60 -7.80 13.20
CA ASP A 37 -13.40 -8.93 12.74
C ASP A 37 -14.83 -8.90 13.32
N THR A 38 -14.96 -8.65 14.62
CA THR A 38 -16.25 -8.53 15.29
C THR A 38 -17.12 -7.44 14.68
N GLN A 39 -16.55 -6.26 14.39
CA GLN A 39 -17.31 -5.16 13.80
C GLN A 39 -17.75 -5.45 12.37
N LEU A 40 -16.93 -6.10 11.57
CA LEU A 40 -17.33 -6.56 10.25
C LEU A 40 -18.53 -7.50 10.29
N ASN A 41 -18.53 -8.43 11.23
CA ASN A 41 -19.61 -9.40 11.38
C ASN A 41 -20.88 -8.79 12.02
N ARG A 42 -20.72 -8.01 13.07
CA ARG A 42 -21.84 -7.43 13.83
C ARG A 42 -22.50 -6.25 13.10
N LEU A 43 -21.73 -5.41 12.44
CA LEU A 43 -22.22 -4.19 11.78
C LEU A 43 -22.22 -4.28 10.25
N GLY A 44 -21.69 -5.34 9.69
CA GLY A 44 -21.73 -5.62 8.25
C GLY A 44 -20.74 -4.84 7.39
N GLY A 45 -19.82 -4.08 7.97
CA GLY A 45 -18.86 -3.32 7.20
C GLY A 45 -17.76 -2.64 8.03
N PRO A 46 -16.69 -2.15 7.39
CA PRO A 46 -15.57 -1.49 8.05
C PRO A 46 -15.91 -0.07 8.52
N ASN A 47 -17.02 0.49 8.09
CA ASN A 47 -17.39 1.90 8.29
C ASN A 47 -18.15 2.15 9.60
N HIS A 48 -17.96 1.31 10.59
CA HIS A 48 -18.59 1.43 11.90
C HIS A 48 -18.30 2.77 12.59
N GLY A 49 -17.15 3.40 12.34
CA GLY A 49 -16.80 4.72 12.87
C GLY A 49 -17.63 5.86 12.27
N GLN A 50 -18.34 5.63 11.17
CA GLN A 50 -19.22 6.61 10.53
C GLN A 50 -20.68 6.54 11.04
N LEU A 51 -21.04 5.49 11.74
CA LEU A 51 -22.40 5.38 12.34
C LEU A 51 -22.62 6.53 13.32
N PRO A 52 -23.83 7.12 13.34
CA PRO A 52 -24.11 8.30 14.17
C PRO A 52 -23.73 8.17 15.64
N ILE A 53 -23.90 6.99 16.22
CA ILE A 53 -23.58 6.73 17.63
C ILE A 53 -22.05 6.67 17.87
N ASN A 54 -21.27 6.32 16.85
CA ASN A 54 -19.82 6.16 16.96
C ASN A 54 -19.04 7.34 16.40
N ARG A 55 -19.67 8.09 15.51
CA ARG A 55 -19.00 9.16 14.77
C ARG A 55 -18.51 10.28 15.69
N PRO A 56 -17.21 10.60 15.68
CA PRO A 56 -16.70 11.76 16.38
C PRO A 56 -17.19 13.08 15.73
N ARG A 57 -17.02 14.18 16.43
CA ARG A 57 -17.36 15.52 15.88
C ARG A 57 -16.34 15.98 14.84
N THR A 58 -15.09 15.52 14.97
CA THR A 58 -14.03 15.78 14.00
C THR A 58 -14.06 14.76 12.89
N GLU A 59 -13.55 15.14 11.72
CA GLU A 59 -13.44 14.22 10.60
C GLU A 59 -12.46 13.07 10.93
N VAL A 60 -12.85 11.85 10.57
CA VAL A 60 -12.02 10.66 10.74
C VAL A 60 -11.22 10.42 9.46
N ASN A 61 -9.91 10.41 9.58
CA ASN A 61 -8.98 10.11 8.49
C ASN A 61 -8.31 8.75 8.73
N ASP A 62 -9.05 7.68 8.48
CA ASP A 62 -8.61 6.31 8.66
C ASP A 62 -8.35 5.57 7.34
N ASN A 63 -8.39 6.28 6.22
CA ASN A 63 -8.28 5.74 4.87
C ASN A 63 -9.40 4.78 4.45
N GLN A 64 -10.52 4.74 5.16
CA GLN A 64 -11.71 3.97 4.84
C GLN A 64 -12.71 4.80 4.02
N ARG A 65 -12.22 5.52 3.01
CA ARG A 65 -13.01 6.50 2.23
C ARG A 65 -13.75 5.87 1.06
N ASP A 66 -13.27 4.74 0.57
CA ASP A 66 -13.88 4.03 -0.54
C ASP A 66 -14.64 2.79 -0.09
N GLY A 67 -15.46 2.27 -0.99
CA GLY A 67 -16.19 1.04 -0.77
C GLY A 67 -17.65 1.24 -0.39
N ARG A 68 -18.31 0.15 -0.10
CA ARG A 68 -19.75 0.12 0.22
C ARG A 68 -20.04 0.61 1.63
N ALA A 69 -21.28 1.01 1.86
CA ALA A 69 -21.81 1.42 3.16
C ALA A 69 -21.12 2.65 3.76
N GLN A 70 -20.58 3.53 2.92
CA GLN A 70 -20.11 4.84 3.35
C GLN A 70 -21.30 5.68 3.84
N GLN A 71 -21.13 6.33 4.98
CA GLN A 71 -22.15 7.22 5.58
C GLN A 71 -21.88 8.69 5.28
N ALA A 72 -20.74 8.99 4.68
CA ALA A 72 -20.34 10.33 4.28
C ALA A 72 -19.92 10.34 2.80
N ILE A 73 -20.11 11.49 2.15
CA ILE A 73 -19.57 11.74 0.82
C ILE A 73 -18.21 12.37 0.99
N HIS A 74 -17.17 11.63 0.65
CA HIS A 74 -15.82 12.15 0.69
C HIS A 74 -15.50 12.89 -0.59
N THR A 75 -14.88 14.05 -0.43
CA THR A 75 -14.35 14.85 -1.54
C THR A 75 -12.83 14.73 -1.55
N GLY A 76 -12.24 14.96 -2.71
CA GLY A 76 -10.79 14.89 -2.88
C GLY A 76 -10.40 14.11 -4.12
N LYS A 77 -9.14 14.23 -4.50
CA LYS A 77 -8.59 13.58 -5.70
C LYS A 77 -8.22 12.11 -5.49
N THR A 78 -8.01 11.73 -4.24
CA THR A 78 -7.58 10.37 -3.87
C THR A 78 -8.42 9.82 -2.73
N ALA A 79 -8.43 8.50 -2.62
CA ALA A 79 -9.16 7.79 -1.57
C ALA A 79 -8.42 7.73 -0.22
N TYR A 80 -7.27 8.34 -0.11
CA TYR A 80 -6.43 8.28 1.10
C TYR A 80 -5.82 9.64 1.45
N THR A 81 -5.51 9.80 2.72
CA THR A 81 -4.85 10.97 3.29
C THR A 81 -3.70 10.50 4.20
N PRO A 82 -2.51 11.14 4.18
CA PRO A 82 -2.12 12.25 3.30
C PRO A 82 -1.80 11.80 1.87
N ASN A 83 -1.87 12.73 0.93
CA ASN A 83 -1.50 12.51 -0.46
C ASN A 83 -0.83 13.77 -1.05
N SER A 84 -0.27 13.64 -2.25
CA SER A 84 0.51 14.70 -2.88
C SER A 84 -0.28 15.60 -3.83
N LEU A 85 -1.57 15.35 -4.01
CA LEU A 85 -2.40 16.02 -5.00
C LEU A 85 -3.30 17.10 -4.42
N GLU A 86 -3.49 17.10 -3.11
CA GLU A 86 -4.38 18.02 -2.41
C GLU A 86 -3.57 19.08 -1.66
N ALA A 87 -3.98 20.34 -1.81
CA ALA A 87 -3.44 21.41 -1.00
C ALA A 87 -3.66 21.11 0.48
N ASN A 88 -2.67 21.38 1.31
CA ASN A 88 -2.63 21.07 2.75
C ASN A 88 -2.48 19.58 3.12
N ASN A 89 -2.35 18.70 2.16
CA ASN A 89 -1.92 17.34 2.39
C ASN A 89 -0.43 17.21 2.01
N PRO A 90 0.48 17.35 2.96
CA PRO A 90 1.89 17.21 2.66
C PRO A 90 2.15 15.80 2.15
N LEU A 91 3.11 15.69 1.23
CA LEU A 91 3.66 14.39 0.85
C LEU A 91 3.96 13.63 2.15
N PRO A 92 3.53 12.36 2.27
CA PRO A 92 4.00 11.53 3.34
C PRO A 92 5.51 11.36 3.15
N ALA A 93 6.27 12.23 3.75
CA ALA A 93 7.70 11.98 3.86
C ALA A 93 7.86 10.72 4.69
N PRO A 94 8.60 9.73 4.22
CA PRO A 94 8.90 8.55 5.02
C PRO A 94 9.40 8.91 6.42
N GLU A 95 10.10 10.02 6.52
CA GLU A 95 10.62 10.57 7.78
C GLU A 95 9.50 11.08 8.71
N GLN A 96 8.37 11.54 8.20
CA GLN A 96 7.26 12.01 9.03
C GLN A 96 6.57 10.91 9.84
N PHE A 97 6.66 9.67 9.36
CA PHE A 97 6.06 8.53 10.04
C PHE A 97 7.08 7.63 10.74
N THR A 98 8.36 7.82 10.50
CA THR A 98 9.38 6.89 10.97
C THR A 98 10.35 7.48 11.97
N ARG A 99 10.43 8.79 12.08
CA ARG A 99 11.31 9.44 13.04
C ARG A 99 10.87 10.87 13.25
N LEU A 100 10.35 11.08 14.40
CA LEU A 100 10.17 12.40 14.91
C LEU A 100 11.46 12.72 15.64
N ASP A 101 12.27 13.59 15.05
CA ASP A 101 13.47 14.06 15.68
C ASP A 101 13.10 14.75 17.00
N ASP A 102 13.72 14.34 18.08
CA ASP A 102 13.50 14.89 19.43
C ASP A 102 13.59 16.43 19.44
N ASP A 103 14.39 17.00 18.53
CA ASP A 103 14.57 18.44 18.39
C ASP A 103 13.39 19.20 17.78
N LYS A 104 12.39 18.51 17.22
CA LYS A 104 11.23 19.13 16.54
C LYS A 104 9.92 19.02 17.28
N GLY A 105 9.93 18.53 18.51
CA GLY A 105 8.73 18.42 19.34
C GLY A 105 7.65 17.47 18.81
N ALA A 106 8.04 16.56 17.98
CA ALA A 106 7.15 15.60 17.39
C ALA A 106 7.00 14.36 18.30
N LEU A 107 5.84 13.72 18.27
CA LEU A 107 5.53 12.58 19.12
C LEU A 107 6.21 11.32 18.59
N VAL A 108 7.06 10.71 19.39
CA VAL A 108 7.75 9.46 19.08
C VAL A 108 7.04 8.30 19.77
N ASP A 109 6.84 7.21 19.06
CA ASP A 109 6.34 5.99 19.70
C ASP A 109 7.34 5.51 20.76
N PRO A 110 6.89 5.25 22.00
CA PRO A 110 7.77 4.81 23.05
C PRO A 110 8.39 3.46 22.75
N GLU A 111 9.68 3.34 23.02
CA GLU A 111 10.36 2.05 22.99
C GLU A 111 10.04 1.26 24.27
N VAL A 112 9.51 0.07 24.11
CA VAL A 112 9.14 -0.81 25.23
C VAL A 112 10.12 -1.97 25.32
N THR A 113 10.85 -2.03 26.43
CA THR A 113 11.73 -3.16 26.73
C THR A 113 10.96 -4.26 27.45
N ILE A 114 10.89 -5.43 26.83
CA ILE A 114 10.33 -6.65 27.41
C ILE A 114 11.50 -7.54 27.83
N ALA A 115 11.35 -8.35 28.86
CA ALA A 115 12.40 -9.23 29.35
C ALA A 115 13.08 -9.99 28.19
N LYS A 116 14.35 -9.69 27.91
CA LYS A 116 15.19 -10.21 26.82
C LYS A 116 14.83 -9.76 25.40
N SER A 117 13.93 -8.83 25.22
CA SER A 117 13.61 -8.26 23.91
C SER A 117 13.19 -6.79 24.03
N THR A 118 13.27 -6.08 22.92
CA THR A 118 12.81 -4.69 22.81
C THR A 118 11.75 -4.61 21.73
N GLN A 119 10.60 -4.07 22.07
CA GLN A 119 9.58 -3.77 21.09
C GLN A 119 9.80 -2.34 20.59
N THR A 120 10.05 -2.20 19.31
CA THR A 120 10.24 -0.90 18.67
C THR A 120 9.48 -0.82 17.36
N ARG A 121 9.07 0.38 16.96
CA ARG A 121 8.61 0.65 15.60
C ARG A 121 9.78 1.12 14.76
N ARG A 122 10.44 0.18 14.11
CA ARG A 122 11.53 0.46 13.18
C ARG A 122 11.25 -0.21 11.85
N LYS A 123 11.66 0.43 10.77
CA LYS A 123 11.70 -0.26 9.49
C LYS A 123 12.68 -1.43 9.61
N PRO A 124 12.30 -2.65 9.22
CA PRO A 124 13.25 -3.75 9.15
C PRO A 124 14.32 -3.46 8.10
N VAL A 125 15.51 -4.05 8.24
CA VAL A 125 16.63 -3.89 7.29
C VAL A 125 16.21 -4.23 5.86
N SER A 126 15.27 -5.17 5.68
CA SER A 126 14.72 -5.51 4.36
C SER A 126 14.05 -4.33 3.64
N PHE A 127 13.65 -3.28 4.36
CA PHE A 127 13.12 -2.06 3.74
C PHE A 127 14.20 -1.15 3.14
N GLU A 128 15.46 -1.48 3.27
CA GLU A 128 16.55 -0.78 2.56
C GLU A 128 16.65 -1.22 1.10
N ASP A 129 16.12 -2.40 0.78
CA ASP A 129 16.10 -2.95 -0.58
C ASP A 129 14.67 -3.25 -1.03
N HIS A 130 14.08 -2.34 -1.81
CA HIS A 130 12.75 -2.49 -2.39
C HIS A 130 12.77 -2.99 -3.84
N PHE A 131 13.93 -3.02 -4.48
CA PHE A 131 14.03 -3.14 -5.94
C PHE A 131 14.72 -4.41 -6.43
N SER A 132 15.51 -5.10 -5.60
CA SER A 132 16.20 -6.34 -6.01
C SER A 132 15.23 -7.41 -6.47
N GLN A 133 14.12 -7.61 -5.75
CA GLN A 133 13.15 -8.64 -6.11
C GLN A 133 12.37 -8.30 -7.38
N PRO A 134 11.83 -7.08 -7.57
CA PRO A 134 11.23 -6.68 -8.84
C PRO A 134 12.22 -6.74 -10.01
N ALA A 135 13.48 -6.34 -9.81
CA ALA A 135 14.50 -6.43 -10.84
C ALA A 135 14.82 -7.88 -11.23
N LEU A 136 14.94 -8.78 -10.24
CA LEU A 136 15.08 -10.23 -10.48
C LEU A 136 13.94 -10.76 -11.34
N PHE A 137 12.70 -10.41 -10.98
CA PHE A 137 11.52 -10.84 -11.75
C PHE A 137 11.60 -10.34 -13.20
N TYR A 138 11.69 -9.03 -13.40
CA TYR A 138 11.67 -8.43 -14.74
C TYR A 138 12.79 -8.92 -15.63
N ARG A 139 14.02 -8.96 -15.13
CA ARG A 139 15.20 -9.42 -15.87
C ARG A 139 15.20 -10.93 -16.16
N SER A 140 14.41 -11.71 -15.42
CA SER A 140 14.25 -13.14 -15.65
C SER A 140 13.19 -13.47 -16.71
N LEU A 141 12.36 -12.49 -17.08
CA LEU A 141 11.37 -12.64 -18.14
C LEU A 141 12.05 -12.72 -19.51
N THR A 142 11.37 -13.36 -20.45
CA THR A 142 11.74 -13.32 -21.86
C THR A 142 11.40 -11.96 -22.46
N GLU A 143 11.97 -11.65 -23.60
CA GLU A 143 11.68 -10.41 -24.31
C GLU A 143 10.19 -10.20 -24.56
N THR A 144 9.46 -11.25 -24.93
CA THR A 144 7.99 -11.17 -25.12
C THR A 144 7.27 -10.85 -23.80
N GLU A 145 7.65 -11.49 -22.71
CA GLU A 145 7.06 -11.26 -21.40
C GLU A 145 7.38 -9.85 -20.89
N GLN A 146 8.61 -9.37 -21.10
CA GLN A 146 9.01 -7.99 -20.80
C GLN A 146 8.18 -6.99 -21.58
N GLN A 147 7.93 -7.23 -22.87
CA GLN A 147 7.08 -6.39 -23.69
C GLN A 147 5.64 -6.35 -23.17
N HIS A 148 5.12 -7.47 -22.66
CA HIS A 148 3.80 -7.49 -22.02
C HIS A 148 3.77 -6.61 -20.76
N VAL A 149 4.81 -6.64 -19.93
CA VAL A 149 4.94 -5.78 -18.75
C VAL A 149 4.97 -4.31 -19.15
N ILE A 150 5.77 -3.94 -20.15
CA ILE A 150 5.83 -2.56 -20.67
C ILE A 150 4.45 -2.10 -21.15
N SER A 151 3.78 -2.92 -21.95
CA SER A 151 2.45 -2.61 -22.47
C SER A 151 1.42 -2.45 -21.38
N ALA A 152 1.45 -3.29 -20.35
CA ALA A 152 0.56 -3.23 -19.21
C ALA A 152 0.75 -1.93 -18.40
N TYR A 153 1.99 -1.58 -18.06
CA TYR A 153 2.27 -0.32 -17.36
C TYR A 153 1.87 0.90 -18.17
N THR A 154 2.18 0.92 -19.46
CA THR A 154 1.80 2.00 -20.35
C THR A 154 0.29 2.18 -20.41
N PHE A 155 -0.45 1.07 -20.55
CA PHE A 155 -1.90 1.08 -20.61
C PHE A 155 -2.55 1.55 -19.30
N GLU A 156 -2.11 1.02 -18.16
CA GLU A 156 -2.70 1.38 -16.88
C GLU A 156 -2.34 2.81 -16.45
N LEU A 157 -1.09 3.23 -16.64
CA LEU A 157 -0.67 4.59 -16.32
C LEU A 157 -1.29 5.63 -17.26
N SER A 158 -1.62 5.28 -18.51
CA SER A 158 -2.31 6.20 -19.42
C SER A 158 -3.70 6.64 -18.92
N LYS A 159 -4.31 5.85 -18.04
CA LYS A 159 -5.59 6.17 -17.39
C LYS A 159 -5.45 7.16 -16.23
N CYS A 160 -4.24 7.38 -15.75
CA CYS A 160 -3.97 8.33 -14.69
C CYS A 160 -3.89 9.74 -15.27
N TYR A 161 -4.80 10.62 -14.88
CA TYR A 161 -4.88 11.99 -15.43
C TYR A 161 -3.76 12.91 -14.97
N GLU A 162 -3.24 12.67 -13.76
CA GLU A 162 -2.24 13.54 -13.13
C GLU A 162 -0.83 13.18 -13.61
N GLU A 163 -0.25 14.04 -14.46
CA GLU A 163 1.09 13.82 -15.00
C GLU A 163 2.17 13.63 -13.92
N PRO A 164 2.19 14.39 -12.79
CA PRO A 164 3.17 14.15 -11.75
C PRO A 164 3.11 12.76 -11.11
N ILE A 165 1.95 12.10 -11.15
CA ILE A 165 1.80 10.72 -10.67
C ILE A 165 2.42 9.75 -11.67
N ARG A 166 2.13 9.95 -12.97
CA ARG A 166 2.75 9.15 -14.04
C ARG A 166 4.26 9.26 -14.03
N GLN A 167 4.78 10.49 -13.87
CA GLN A 167 6.21 10.76 -13.82
C GLN A 167 6.87 10.01 -12.65
N ARG A 168 6.31 10.10 -11.46
CA ARG A 168 6.84 9.38 -10.29
C ARG A 168 6.79 7.86 -10.46
N ALA A 169 5.76 7.33 -11.10
CA ALA A 169 5.68 5.91 -11.41
C ALA A 169 6.81 5.46 -12.35
N VAL A 170 7.07 6.24 -13.41
CA VAL A 170 8.18 6.01 -14.34
C VAL A 170 9.53 6.05 -13.61
N ASP A 171 9.73 7.04 -12.73
CA ASP A 171 10.96 7.18 -11.96
C ASP A 171 11.18 6.02 -10.97
N VAL A 172 10.09 5.47 -10.41
CA VAL A 172 10.14 4.25 -9.60
C VAL A 172 10.53 3.03 -10.45
N LEU A 173 9.98 2.88 -11.65
CA LEU A 173 10.33 1.82 -12.57
C LEU A 173 11.81 1.88 -12.98
N ALA A 174 12.37 3.08 -13.12
CA ALA A 174 13.78 3.28 -13.44
C ALA A 174 14.74 2.71 -12.37
N ARG A 175 14.26 2.57 -11.15
CA ARG A 175 15.01 1.92 -10.07
C ARG A 175 14.96 0.39 -10.15
N VAL A 176 13.98 -0.16 -10.84
CA VAL A 176 13.86 -1.60 -11.12
C VAL A 176 14.72 -1.97 -12.34
N ASP A 177 14.45 -1.30 -13.45
CA ASP A 177 15.20 -1.48 -14.70
C ASP A 177 15.04 -0.23 -15.59
N ARG A 178 16.18 0.28 -16.08
CA ARG A 178 16.18 1.51 -16.88
C ARG A 178 15.48 1.31 -18.23
N GLY A 179 15.70 0.18 -18.89
CA GLY A 179 15.06 -0.13 -20.17
C GLY A 179 13.53 -0.22 -20.06
N LEU A 180 13.04 -0.81 -18.99
CA LEU A 180 11.61 -0.84 -18.66
C LEU A 180 11.05 0.59 -18.54
N ALA A 181 11.71 1.42 -17.75
CA ALA A 181 11.25 2.79 -17.51
C ALA A 181 11.26 3.64 -18.78
N ASP A 182 12.34 3.59 -19.57
CA ASP A 182 12.46 4.34 -20.83
C ASP A 182 11.38 3.93 -21.83
N ALA A 183 11.07 2.64 -21.93
CA ALA A 183 10.02 2.14 -22.82
C ALA A 183 8.62 2.60 -22.37
N VAL A 184 8.31 2.52 -21.07
CA VAL A 184 7.04 2.98 -20.52
C VAL A 184 6.91 4.51 -20.65
N ALA A 185 7.97 5.25 -20.33
CA ALA A 185 8.01 6.70 -20.49
C ALA A 185 7.71 7.11 -21.94
N THR A 186 8.36 6.48 -22.90
CA THR A 186 8.12 6.71 -24.34
C THR A 186 6.65 6.47 -24.69
N GLY A 187 6.04 5.39 -24.20
CA GLY A 187 4.64 5.08 -24.43
C GLY A 187 3.66 6.09 -23.81
N LEU A 188 4.09 6.80 -22.77
CA LEU A 188 3.31 7.84 -22.08
C LEU A 188 3.61 9.27 -22.55
N GLY A 189 4.57 9.45 -23.46
CA GLY A 189 5.05 10.77 -23.86
C GLY A 189 5.83 11.51 -22.77
N LEU A 190 6.51 10.76 -21.89
CA LEU A 190 7.32 11.25 -20.78
C LEU A 190 8.79 10.87 -20.98
N GLU A 191 9.64 11.43 -20.14
CA GLU A 191 11.05 11.06 -20.04
C GLU A 191 11.35 10.61 -18.60
N VAL A 192 12.29 9.70 -18.42
CA VAL A 192 12.76 9.34 -17.08
C VAL A 192 13.55 10.50 -16.51
N SER A 193 13.25 10.89 -15.26
CA SER A 193 13.94 12.00 -14.62
C SER A 193 15.45 11.76 -14.55
N GLN A 194 16.22 12.85 -14.70
CA GLN A 194 17.70 12.77 -14.62
C GLN A 194 18.17 12.38 -13.22
N TYR A 195 17.36 12.68 -12.20
CA TYR A 195 17.64 12.35 -10.81
C TYR A 195 16.91 11.09 -10.36
N VAL A 196 17.28 9.97 -10.92
CA VAL A 196 16.87 8.66 -10.39
C VAL A 196 18.07 8.08 -9.64
N PRO A 197 17.92 7.70 -8.37
CA PRO A 197 18.98 7.00 -7.64
C PRO A 197 19.48 5.78 -8.43
N ALA A 198 20.72 5.43 -8.24
CA ALA A 198 21.35 4.30 -8.92
C ALA A 198 20.46 3.05 -8.87
N GLU A 199 20.43 2.32 -9.96
CA GLU A 199 19.74 1.03 -10.07
C GLU A 199 20.20 0.06 -8.97
N VAL A 200 19.31 -0.85 -8.64
CA VAL A 200 19.67 -2.04 -7.87
C VAL A 200 20.87 -2.72 -8.50
N GLY A 201 21.79 -3.12 -7.68
CA GLY A 201 23.01 -3.81 -8.10
C GLY A 201 22.75 -5.03 -8.98
N LYS A 202 23.81 -5.66 -9.44
CA LYS A 202 23.73 -6.79 -10.34
C LYS A 202 22.88 -7.93 -9.76
N VAL A 203 21.65 -8.06 -10.25
CA VAL A 203 20.73 -9.12 -9.87
C VAL A 203 20.83 -10.24 -10.88
N GLU A 204 21.03 -11.48 -10.41
CA GLU A 204 21.07 -12.66 -11.27
C GLU A 204 19.66 -13.00 -11.78
N THR A 205 19.59 -13.40 -13.05
CA THR A 205 18.33 -13.84 -13.66
C THR A 205 17.98 -15.26 -13.21
N SER A 206 16.68 -15.58 -13.15
CA SER A 206 16.21 -16.92 -12.82
C SER A 206 15.30 -17.47 -13.93
N PRO A 207 15.77 -18.45 -14.73
CA PRO A 207 14.94 -19.08 -15.77
C PRO A 207 13.66 -19.72 -15.23
N ALA A 208 13.61 -20.04 -13.94
CA ALA A 208 12.42 -20.60 -13.30
C ALA A 208 11.22 -19.65 -13.28
N LEU A 209 11.45 -18.34 -13.37
CA LEU A 209 10.41 -17.32 -13.39
C LEU A 209 9.79 -17.14 -14.78
N SER A 210 10.52 -17.50 -15.85
CA SER A 210 9.99 -17.42 -17.22
C SER A 210 9.04 -18.58 -17.55
N GLN A 211 8.05 -18.31 -18.38
CA GLN A 211 7.13 -19.30 -18.92
C GLN A 211 7.60 -19.87 -20.29
N LEU A 212 8.59 -19.22 -20.91
CA LEU A 212 9.08 -19.64 -22.22
C LEU A 212 9.78 -20.99 -22.13
N GLY A 213 9.54 -21.84 -23.13
CA GLY A 213 10.13 -23.16 -23.21
C GLY A 213 9.53 -24.20 -22.26
N LYS A 214 8.56 -23.85 -21.45
CA LYS A 214 7.80 -24.81 -20.63
C LYS A 214 6.74 -25.49 -21.48
N THR A 215 6.78 -26.83 -21.53
CA THR A 215 5.75 -27.63 -22.18
C THR A 215 4.70 -27.99 -21.13
N TYR A 216 3.46 -27.58 -21.39
CA TYR A 216 2.35 -27.94 -20.53
C TYR A 216 1.51 -29.01 -21.23
N PRO A 217 1.10 -30.08 -20.54
CA PRO A 217 0.22 -31.07 -21.12
C PRO A 217 -1.11 -30.44 -21.51
N VAL A 218 -1.55 -30.68 -22.73
CA VAL A 218 -2.87 -30.20 -23.23
C VAL A 218 -3.94 -31.27 -23.14
N ASP A 219 -3.54 -32.49 -22.87
CA ASP A 219 -4.43 -33.63 -22.64
C ASP A 219 -5.29 -33.37 -21.38
N GLY A 220 -6.55 -33.68 -21.45
CA GLY A 220 -7.51 -33.42 -20.38
C GLY A 220 -8.14 -32.03 -20.37
N ARG A 221 -7.73 -31.13 -21.26
CA ARG A 221 -8.45 -29.86 -21.47
C ARG A 221 -9.59 -30.07 -22.46
N LYS A 222 -10.79 -29.68 -22.05
CA LYS A 222 -11.98 -29.66 -22.93
C LYS A 222 -12.19 -28.25 -23.43
N VAL A 223 -12.18 -28.07 -24.74
CA VAL A 223 -12.48 -26.78 -25.40
C VAL A 223 -13.83 -26.94 -26.08
N ALA A 224 -14.81 -26.12 -25.75
CA ALA A 224 -16.06 -26.00 -26.45
C ALA A 224 -16.02 -24.79 -27.38
N ILE A 225 -16.27 -24.99 -28.65
CA ILE A 225 -16.46 -23.93 -29.64
C ILE A 225 -17.96 -23.79 -29.84
N LEU A 226 -18.53 -22.66 -29.47
CA LEU A 226 -19.91 -22.30 -29.81
C LEU A 226 -19.88 -21.67 -31.22
N VAL A 227 -20.60 -22.29 -32.15
CA VAL A 227 -20.76 -21.80 -33.52
C VAL A 227 -22.14 -21.12 -33.62
#